data_7433d6c3f82acb1279b48b0f3bccde46
#
_entry.id   7433d6c3f82acb1279b48b0f3bccde46
#
_cell.length_a   1.000
_cell.length_b   1.000
_cell.length_c   1.000
_cell.angle_alpha   90.00
_cell.angle_beta   90.00
_cell.angle_gamma   90.00
#
_symmetry.space_group_name_H-M   'P 1'
#
loop_
_entity.id
_entity.type
_entity.pdbx_description
1 polymer ?
#
loop_
_entity_poly.entity_id
_entity_poly.type
_entity_poly.pdbx_seq_one_letter_code
_entity_poly.pdbx_strand_id
1 'polypeptide(L)'
;MPQLLLGADWPTLTAAARTLVPEAFAADGHPLNLLEGCWGDPGRRKPTLSPVDGRPLGSYPMLDLEAARRAVRFAAGEAPHWAAVLMPDRCRRVADCLGQLRAARDLLVHLLVWEIGKTVKSAGADVDRCIDGVEWYLGQAEAMCAGRRPVGVVSNIASWNYPLSVLFHSVLVQALAGNAVVSKTPTSGGLLALTVCHAMALRCGLPVSLVSGSGGQLSDALVRNEGIDCLAFVGGKTHGRDVAAGLYDRDKRYMLEMEGVNAYGVWKFSDWDALARQIKTGYEYGKQRCTAYVRFVVQRTLFPRFLETYLSVVRSLRIGHPLMVDGPGDAPPDLDFGPQISAVKVEELNGMVGEAVGAGAVPLFRGELDPARFFPDQDTSAFFAPVALLGVPRSCRLYHHEPFGPVDTIVLVDRVEELVAEMNVSNGALVASVATDDLALGQTISGELRAFKVGVNRMRSRGDRAEAFGGIGQSWKGCFVGGEHLVRAVTVGPPGEQLAGNFPDFTSLPEAR
;
A
#
# COMPACT_ATOMS: atom_id res chain seq x y z
N MET A 1 29.03 -21.14 4.20
CA MET A 1 28.47 -20.24 5.21
C MET A 1 27.47 -19.32 4.50
N PRO A 2 26.33 -19.05 5.07
CA PRO A 2 25.34 -18.17 4.43
C PRO A 2 25.96 -16.80 4.17
N GLN A 3 25.59 -16.19 3.03
CA GLN A 3 26.07 -14.88 2.59
C GLN A 3 24.94 -14.05 2.00
N LEU A 4 25.17 -12.75 1.82
CA LEU A 4 24.21 -11.90 1.12
C LEU A 4 24.21 -12.22 -0.38
N LEU A 5 23.04 -12.12 -0.98
CA LEU A 5 22.88 -12.15 -2.43
C LEU A 5 23.87 -11.18 -3.10
N LEU A 6 24.55 -11.63 -4.14
CA LEU A 6 25.62 -10.88 -4.79
C LEU A 6 25.14 -9.50 -5.26
N GLY A 7 25.86 -8.45 -4.88
CA GLY A 7 25.53 -7.07 -5.24
C GLY A 7 24.32 -6.46 -4.53
N ALA A 8 23.72 -7.17 -3.58
CA ALA A 8 22.55 -6.71 -2.82
C ALA A 8 22.90 -6.08 -1.46
N ASP A 9 24.17 -5.88 -1.14
CA ASP A 9 24.57 -5.17 0.07
C ASP A 9 24.26 -3.66 -0.01
N TRP A 10 23.88 -3.06 1.12
CA TRP A 10 23.40 -1.68 1.17
C TRP A 10 24.43 -0.64 0.67
N PRO A 11 25.74 -0.72 1.01
CA PRO A 11 26.73 0.19 0.45
C PRO A 11 26.83 0.14 -1.07
N THR A 12 26.83 -1.06 -1.68
CA THR A 12 26.84 -1.23 -3.16
C THR A 12 25.59 -0.61 -3.78
N LEU A 13 24.42 -0.85 -3.22
CA LEU A 13 23.16 -0.30 -3.74
C LEU A 13 23.10 1.23 -3.65
N THR A 14 23.56 1.80 -2.54
CA THR A 14 23.60 3.26 -2.38
C THR A 14 24.62 3.91 -3.31
N ALA A 15 25.78 3.27 -3.54
CA ALA A 15 26.76 3.73 -4.52
C ALA A 15 26.19 3.69 -5.94
N ALA A 16 25.47 2.62 -6.30
CA ALA A 16 24.79 2.50 -7.59
C ALA A 16 23.72 3.58 -7.77
N ALA A 17 22.90 3.82 -6.75
CA ALA A 17 21.88 4.87 -6.77
C ALA A 17 22.50 6.27 -6.95
N ARG A 18 23.61 6.58 -6.25
CA ARG A 18 24.33 7.85 -6.40
C ARG A 18 24.96 8.00 -7.79
N THR A 19 25.48 6.92 -8.37
CA THR A 19 26.01 6.94 -9.74
C THR A 19 24.90 7.18 -10.75
N LEU A 20 23.74 6.59 -10.53
CA LEU A 20 22.59 6.66 -11.43
C LEU A 20 21.92 8.04 -11.42
N VAL A 21 21.74 8.63 -10.23
CA VAL A 21 21.04 9.91 -10.03
C VAL A 21 21.82 10.83 -9.07
N PRO A 22 23.05 11.25 -9.42
CA PRO A 22 23.94 11.99 -8.52
C PRO A 22 23.35 13.31 -8.02
N GLU A 23 22.49 13.96 -8.81
CA GLU A 23 21.83 15.23 -8.47
C GLU A 23 20.88 15.10 -7.28
N ALA A 24 20.38 13.90 -7.01
CA ALA A 24 19.44 13.64 -5.92
C ALA A 24 20.09 13.38 -4.56
N PHE A 25 21.43 13.55 -4.48
CA PHE A 25 22.21 13.31 -3.27
C PHE A 25 23.06 14.51 -2.88
N ALA A 26 23.17 14.76 -1.58
CA ALA A 26 24.14 15.71 -1.04
C ALA A 26 25.56 15.15 -1.09
N ALA A 27 26.56 16.04 -0.88
CA ALA A 27 27.97 15.66 -0.92
C ALA A 27 28.36 14.58 0.10
N ASP A 28 27.70 14.53 1.25
CA ASP A 28 27.86 13.48 2.26
C ASP A 28 27.03 12.21 1.97
N GLY A 29 26.27 12.23 0.87
CA GLY A 29 25.62 11.06 0.30
C GLY A 29 24.24 10.73 0.83
N HIS A 30 23.59 11.60 1.60
CA HIS A 30 22.18 11.41 1.92
C HIS A 30 21.26 11.87 0.78
N PRO A 31 20.07 11.26 0.60
CA PRO A 31 19.10 11.69 -0.40
C PRO A 31 18.51 13.06 -0.07
N LEU A 32 18.16 13.81 -1.10
CA LEU A 32 17.58 15.15 -1.03
C LEU A 32 16.06 15.14 -1.30
N ASN A 33 15.39 16.24 -0.98
CA ASN A 33 14.05 16.53 -1.46
C ASN A 33 14.10 17.19 -2.85
N LEU A 34 13.04 16.98 -3.64
CA LEU A 34 12.85 17.66 -4.93
C LEU A 34 11.87 18.82 -4.73
N LEU A 35 12.39 20.02 -4.65
CA LEU A 35 11.65 21.25 -4.40
C LEU A 35 11.91 22.26 -5.51
N GLU A 36 10.86 22.91 -6.01
CA GLU A 36 11.00 24.01 -6.99
C GLU A 36 11.83 23.61 -8.21
N GLY A 37 11.72 22.34 -8.66
CA GLY A 37 12.50 21.79 -9.77
C GLY A 37 13.96 21.48 -9.45
N CYS A 38 14.39 21.66 -8.20
CA CYS A 38 15.76 21.46 -7.75
C CYS A 38 15.84 20.50 -6.55
N TRP A 39 16.98 19.79 -6.46
CA TRP A 39 17.27 18.94 -5.31
C TRP A 39 17.89 19.77 -4.18
N GLY A 40 17.37 19.61 -2.95
CA GLY A 40 17.83 20.37 -1.80
C GLY A 40 17.56 19.71 -0.45
N ASP A 41 18.31 20.11 0.56
CA ASP A 41 18.19 19.67 1.95
C ASP A 41 17.97 20.89 2.87
N PRO A 42 16.74 21.37 3.01
CA PRO A 42 16.46 22.46 3.92
C PRO A 42 16.12 21.94 5.32
N GLY A 43 17.04 21.44 6.11
CA GLY A 43 16.73 21.29 7.51
C GLY A 43 17.18 20.04 8.26
N ARG A 44 16.35 19.58 9.21
CA ARG A 44 16.63 18.45 10.08
C ARG A 44 16.64 17.13 9.32
N ARG A 45 17.46 16.18 9.79
CA ARG A 45 17.51 14.84 9.23
C ARG A 45 16.95 13.81 10.22
N LYS A 46 16.32 12.79 9.69
CA LYS A 46 15.83 11.63 10.45
C LYS A 46 16.59 10.39 10.02
N PRO A 47 17.19 9.62 10.94
CA PRO A 47 17.80 8.33 10.62
C PRO A 47 16.74 7.31 10.23
N THR A 48 17.12 6.38 9.36
CA THR A 48 16.34 5.20 8.96
C THR A 48 17.08 3.93 9.30
N LEU A 49 16.33 2.93 9.73
CA LEU A 49 16.85 1.58 10.01
C LEU A 49 16.19 0.60 9.05
N SER A 50 16.93 -0.42 8.65
CA SER A 50 16.37 -1.53 7.92
C SER A 50 15.50 -2.41 8.81
N PRO A 51 14.32 -2.82 8.37
CA PRO A 51 13.54 -3.84 9.07
C PRO A 51 14.16 -5.23 8.94
N VAL A 52 15.10 -5.42 8.00
CA VAL A 52 15.70 -6.73 7.72
C VAL A 52 16.66 -7.18 8.83
N ASP A 53 17.45 -6.26 9.37
CA ASP A 53 18.49 -6.57 10.36
C ASP A 53 18.84 -5.42 11.31
N GLY A 54 18.01 -4.39 11.36
CA GLY A 54 18.18 -3.24 12.24
C GLY A 54 19.33 -2.28 11.86
N ARG A 55 20.09 -2.56 10.78
CA ARG A 55 21.20 -1.70 10.37
C ARG A 55 20.75 -0.30 9.97
N PRO A 56 21.60 0.73 10.19
CA PRO A 56 21.34 2.06 9.67
C PRO A 56 21.37 2.09 8.14
N LEU A 57 20.34 2.65 7.53
CA LEU A 57 20.24 2.89 6.08
C LEU A 57 20.64 4.33 5.69
N GLY A 58 21.05 5.14 6.65
CA GLY A 58 21.35 6.55 6.47
C GLY A 58 20.29 7.45 7.09
N SER A 59 20.18 8.65 6.58
CA SER A 59 19.20 9.63 7.05
C SER A 59 18.61 10.39 5.87
N TYR A 60 17.42 10.95 6.07
CA TYR A 60 16.75 11.78 5.07
C TYR A 60 16.29 13.11 5.65
N PRO A 61 16.19 14.15 4.82
CA PRO A 61 15.77 15.46 5.27
C PRO A 61 14.29 15.45 5.67
N MET A 62 13.99 16.24 6.72
CA MET A 62 12.63 16.46 7.23
C MET A 62 12.27 17.92 6.96
N LEU A 63 11.39 18.14 6.00
CA LEU A 63 10.95 19.49 5.66
C LEU A 63 10.13 20.15 6.77
N ASP A 64 10.28 21.44 6.86
CA ASP A 64 9.34 22.29 7.57
C ASP A 64 8.12 22.62 6.70
N LEU A 65 7.12 23.23 7.32
CA LEU A 65 5.87 23.57 6.66
C LEU A 65 6.07 24.56 5.49
N GLU A 66 6.99 25.53 5.63
CA GLU A 66 7.18 26.56 4.61
C GLU A 66 7.90 25.99 3.37
N ALA A 67 8.87 25.11 3.56
CA ALA A 67 9.50 24.41 2.43
C ALA A 67 8.46 23.56 1.63
N ALA A 68 7.58 22.86 2.34
CA ALA A 68 6.50 22.12 1.69
C ALA A 68 5.50 23.05 0.96
N ARG A 69 5.18 24.22 1.52
CA ARG A 69 4.35 25.24 0.85
C ARG A 69 5.02 25.77 -0.41
N ARG A 70 6.36 25.96 -0.42
CA ARG A 70 7.09 26.36 -1.64
C ARG A 70 6.96 25.31 -2.73
N ALA A 71 7.09 24.02 -2.40
CA ALA A 71 6.90 22.93 -3.38
C ALA A 71 5.49 22.96 -4.01
N VAL A 72 4.45 23.23 -3.20
CA VAL A 72 3.07 23.35 -3.72
C VAL A 72 2.91 24.59 -4.60
N ARG A 73 3.45 25.75 -4.18
CA ARG A 73 3.41 26.98 -5.01
C ARG A 73 4.11 26.78 -6.36
N PHE A 74 5.27 26.12 -6.36
CA PHE A 74 5.99 25.79 -7.58
C PHE A 74 5.17 24.86 -8.49
N ALA A 75 4.59 23.78 -7.93
CA ALA A 75 3.73 22.88 -8.68
C ALA A 75 2.50 23.60 -9.28
N ALA A 76 1.91 24.54 -8.55
CA ALA A 76 0.80 25.36 -9.04
C ALA A 76 1.22 26.28 -10.21
N GLY A 77 2.45 26.79 -10.19
CA GLY A 77 3.01 27.56 -11.33
C GLY A 77 3.29 26.67 -12.55
N GLU A 78 3.74 25.43 -12.35
CA GLU A 78 4.06 24.49 -13.43
C GLU A 78 2.80 23.83 -14.05
N ALA A 79 1.73 23.68 -13.29
CA ALA A 79 0.54 22.97 -13.73
C ALA A 79 -0.06 23.51 -15.05
N PRO A 80 -0.23 24.83 -15.27
CA PRO A 80 -0.74 25.36 -16.53
C PRO A 80 0.20 25.07 -17.71
N HIS A 81 1.52 25.16 -17.50
CA HIS A 81 2.51 24.89 -18.53
C HIS A 81 2.46 23.42 -18.96
N TRP A 82 2.38 22.51 -17.99
CA TRP A 82 2.27 21.09 -18.27
C TRP A 82 0.94 20.69 -18.89
N ALA A 83 -0.15 21.31 -18.48
CA ALA A 83 -1.47 21.09 -19.07
C ALA A 83 -1.52 21.46 -20.55
N ALA A 84 -0.71 22.42 -20.99
CA ALA A 84 -0.58 22.83 -22.39
C ALA A 84 0.28 21.87 -23.23
N VAL A 85 1.03 20.96 -22.62
CA VAL A 85 1.82 19.96 -23.36
C VAL A 85 0.87 18.96 -24.03
N LEU A 86 1.08 18.72 -25.32
CA LEU A 86 0.23 17.80 -26.09
C LEU A 86 0.31 16.35 -25.58
N MET A 87 -0.79 15.62 -25.67
CA MET A 87 -0.88 14.24 -25.21
C MET A 87 0.25 13.33 -25.76
N PRO A 88 0.60 13.35 -27.07
CA PRO A 88 1.71 12.53 -27.56
C PRO A 88 3.05 12.81 -26.88
N ASP A 89 3.34 14.08 -26.54
CA ASP A 89 4.58 14.44 -25.85
C ASP A 89 4.55 14.01 -24.36
N ARG A 90 3.40 14.11 -23.69
CA ARG A 90 3.24 13.57 -22.34
C ARG A 90 3.42 12.06 -22.33
N CYS A 91 2.80 11.34 -23.28
CA CYS A 91 2.98 9.90 -23.44
C CYS A 91 4.44 9.52 -23.65
N ARG A 92 5.15 10.23 -24.54
CA ARG A 92 6.57 9.98 -24.80
C ARG A 92 7.41 10.16 -23.55
N ARG A 93 7.26 11.27 -22.81
CA ARG A 93 8.03 11.54 -21.58
C ARG A 93 7.77 10.51 -20.48
N VAL A 94 6.51 10.07 -20.30
CA VAL A 94 6.17 9.01 -19.37
C VAL A 94 6.77 7.66 -19.82
N ALA A 95 6.72 7.34 -21.12
CA ALA A 95 7.33 6.13 -21.67
C ALA A 95 8.86 6.13 -21.49
N ASP A 96 9.52 7.28 -21.70
CA ASP A 96 10.97 7.44 -21.45
C ASP A 96 11.30 7.18 -19.96
N CYS A 97 10.47 7.68 -19.04
CA CYS A 97 10.60 7.39 -17.61
C CYS A 97 10.45 5.89 -17.32
N LEU A 98 9.46 5.20 -17.90
CA LEU A 98 9.33 3.75 -17.76
C LEU A 98 10.54 2.99 -18.29
N GLY A 99 11.15 3.45 -19.37
CA GLY A 99 12.42 2.90 -19.90
C GLY A 99 13.55 2.97 -18.87
N GLN A 100 13.70 4.12 -18.19
CA GLN A 100 14.69 4.27 -17.11
C GLN A 100 14.38 3.39 -15.89
N LEU A 101 13.10 3.27 -15.49
CA LEU A 101 12.69 2.38 -14.40
C LEU A 101 13.02 0.91 -14.72
N ARG A 102 12.75 0.45 -15.95
CA ARG A 102 13.10 -0.91 -16.38
C ARG A 102 14.61 -1.15 -16.31
N ALA A 103 15.42 -0.19 -16.76
CA ALA A 103 16.88 -0.28 -16.68
C ALA A 103 17.39 -0.33 -15.22
N ALA A 104 16.70 0.32 -14.28
CA ALA A 104 17.04 0.34 -12.86
C ALA A 104 16.29 -0.71 -12.03
N ARG A 105 15.55 -1.63 -12.64
CA ARG A 105 14.64 -2.56 -11.98
C ARG A 105 15.28 -3.29 -10.81
N ASP A 106 16.42 -3.92 -11.00
CA ASP A 106 17.06 -4.74 -9.96
C ASP A 106 17.58 -3.89 -8.80
N LEU A 107 18.07 -2.68 -9.08
CA LEU A 107 18.41 -1.71 -8.04
C LEU A 107 17.18 -1.37 -7.19
N LEU A 108 16.07 -0.99 -7.84
CA LEU A 108 14.83 -0.63 -7.15
C LEU A 108 14.28 -1.80 -6.31
N VAL A 109 14.34 -3.02 -6.83
CA VAL A 109 13.94 -4.24 -6.10
C VAL A 109 14.75 -4.38 -4.81
N HIS A 110 16.07 -4.32 -4.88
CA HIS A 110 16.92 -4.50 -3.70
C HIS A 110 16.82 -3.34 -2.70
N LEU A 111 16.60 -2.10 -3.17
CA LEU A 111 16.28 -0.96 -2.30
C LEU A 111 15.00 -1.21 -1.50
N LEU A 112 13.93 -1.70 -2.15
CA LEU A 112 12.68 -2.04 -1.46
C LEU A 112 12.84 -3.19 -0.45
N VAL A 113 13.70 -4.17 -0.75
CA VAL A 113 14.01 -5.23 0.23
C VAL A 113 14.58 -4.62 1.50
N TRP A 114 15.60 -3.79 1.41
CA TRP A 114 16.25 -3.18 2.57
C TRP A 114 15.39 -2.16 3.30
N GLU A 115 14.68 -1.30 2.55
CA GLU A 115 13.93 -0.20 3.14
C GLU A 115 12.61 -0.62 3.80
N ILE A 116 11.94 -1.66 3.28
CA ILE A 116 10.59 -2.04 3.72
C ILE A 116 10.39 -3.54 3.94
N GLY A 117 11.46 -4.33 3.90
CA GLY A 117 11.41 -5.74 4.30
C GLY A 117 10.69 -6.69 3.33
N LYS A 118 10.47 -6.30 2.08
CA LYS A 118 9.90 -7.21 1.07
C LYS A 118 10.86 -8.35 0.75
N THR A 119 10.31 -9.52 0.38
CA THR A 119 11.12 -10.53 -0.32
C THR A 119 11.50 -10.02 -1.71
N VAL A 120 12.58 -10.52 -2.30
CA VAL A 120 12.98 -10.12 -3.67
C VAL A 120 11.82 -10.32 -4.66
N LYS A 121 11.07 -11.43 -4.53
CA LYS A 121 9.88 -11.71 -5.33
C LYS A 121 8.80 -10.64 -5.17
N SER A 122 8.45 -10.26 -3.94
CA SER A 122 7.38 -9.29 -3.71
C SER A 122 7.82 -7.85 -4.03
N ALA A 123 9.10 -7.53 -3.87
CA ALA A 123 9.69 -6.26 -4.31
C ALA A 123 9.70 -6.16 -5.84
N GLY A 124 10.11 -7.23 -6.53
CA GLY A 124 10.03 -7.31 -7.99
C GLY A 124 8.61 -7.10 -8.50
N ALA A 125 7.63 -7.76 -7.88
CA ALA A 125 6.23 -7.56 -8.24
C ALA A 125 5.73 -6.13 -8.00
N ASP A 126 6.24 -5.40 -7.01
CA ASP A 126 5.90 -3.99 -6.79
C ASP A 126 6.45 -3.10 -7.92
N VAL A 127 7.71 -3.29 -8.30
CA VAL A 127 8.33 -2.56 -9.43
C VAL A 127 7.61 -2.86 -10.74
N ASP A 128 7.42 -4.15 -11.06
CA ASP A 128 6.80 -4.59 -12.31
C ASP A 128 5.35 -4.11 -12.43
N ARG A 129 4.55 -4.18 -11.37
CA ARG A 129 3.17 -3.66 -11.36
C ARG A 129 3.11 -2.15 -11.58
N CYS A 130 4.10 -1.39 -11.07
CA CYS A 130 4.20 0.04 -11.37
C CYS A 130 4.42 0.26 -12.86
N ILE A 131 5.42 -0.37 -13.44
CA ILE A 131 5.81 -0.20 -14.84
C ILE A 131 4.68 -0.64 -15.78
N ASP A 132 4.24 -1.89 -15.65
CA ASP A 132 3.18 -2.46 -16.49
C ASP A 132 1.83 -1.76 -16.33
N GLY A 133 1.55 -1.27 -15.10
CA GLY A 133 0.31 -0.53 -14.84
C GLY A 133 0.30 0.79 -15.60
N VAL A 134 1.39 1.57 -15.54
CA VAL A 134 1.49 2.85 -16.27
C VAL A 134 1.54 2.61 -17.77
N GLU A 135 2.20 1.54 -18.24
CA GLU A 135 2.21 1.18 -19.66
C GLU A 135 0.81 0.91 -20.19
N TRP A 136 -0.03 0.22 -19.41
CA TRP A 136 -1.44 0.03 -19.76
C TRP A 136 -2.17 1.38 -19.90
N TYR A 137 -1.92 2.34 -18.99
CA TYR A 137 -2.50 3.69 -19.09
C TYR A 137 -1.99 4.46 -20.31
N LEU A 138 -0.72 4.31 -20.70
CA LEU A 138 -0.21 4.89 -21.94
C LEU A 138 -1.02 4.43 -23.16
N GLY A 139 -1.37 3.14 -23.22
CA GLY A 139 -2.20 2.60 -24.30
C GLY A 139 -3.65 3.08 -24.31
N GLN A 140 -4.13 3.69 -23.21
CA GLN A 140 -5.51 4.18 -23.05
C GLN A 140 -5.60 5.71 -22.93
N ALA A 141 -4.45 6.41 -22.83
CA ALA A 141 -4.38 7.81 -22.42
C ALA A 141 -5.21 8.74 -23.30
N GLU A 142 -5.12 8.58 -24.61
CA GLU A 142 -5.85 9.41 -25.57
C GLU A 142 -7.36 9.29 -25.38
N ALA A 143 -7.87 8.04 -25.30
CA ALA A 143 -9.30 7.79 -25.11
C ALA A 143 -9.80 8.27 -23.74
N MET A 144 -9.03 7.98 -22.67
CA MET A 144 -9.43 8.36 -21.31
C MET A 144 -9.38 9.87 -21.05
N CYS A 145 -8.49 10.61 -21.74
CA CYS A 145 -8.35 12.05 -21.58
C CYS A 145 -9.10 12.87 -22.64
N ALA A 146 -9.76 12.23 -23.62
CA ALA A 146 -10.49 12.92 -24.68
C ALA A 146 -11.58 13.85 -24.11
N GLY A 147 -11.55 15.14 -24.49
CA GLY A 147 -12.52 16.14 -24.02
C GLY A 147 -12.40 16.51 -22.54
N ARG A 148 -11.33 16.09 -21.87
CA ARG A 148 -11.08 16.35 -20.45
C ARG A 148 -9.90 17.32 -20.27
N ARG A 149 -9.89 18.05 -19.19
CA ARG A 149 -8.77 18.93 -18.79
C ARG A 149 -8.26 18.51 -17.42
N PRO A 150 -6.94 18.61 -17.15
CA PRO A 150 -6.39 18.31 -15.83
C PRO A 150 -7.00 19.19 -14.74
N VAL A 151 -7.04 18.70 -13.50
CA VAL A 151 -7.50 19.49 -12.35
C VAL A 151 -6.48 20.55 -11.95
N GLY A 152 -5.17 20.30 -12.12
CA GLY A 152 -4.09 21.21 -11.75
C GLY A 152 -3.01 20.53 -10.92
N VAL A 153 -3.00 20.72 -9.61
CA VAL A 153 -2.03 20.14 -8.69
C VAL A 153 -2.62 18.96 -7.93
N VAL A 154 -1.94 17.82 -7.97
CA VAL A 154 -2.29 16.64 -7.19
C VAL A 154 -1.28 16.41 -6.09
N SER A 155 -1.72 16.35 -4.85
CA SER A 155 -0.91 15.93 -3.70
C SER A 155 -1.08 14.43 -3.45
N ASN A 156 0.02 13.69 -3.35
CA ASN A 156 0.03 12.25 -3.05
C ASN A 156 0.69 11.98 -1.71
N ILE A 157 -0.05 11.37 -0.79
CA ILE A 157 0.42 10.94 0.52
C ILE A 157 0.13 9.44 0.63
N ALA A 158 1.13 8.59 0.41
CA ALA A 158 0.92 7.16 0.43
C ALA A 158 1.65 6.45 1.57
N SER A 159 1.19 5.23 1.84
CA SER A 159 1.79 4.31 2.79
C SER A 159 3.09 3.71 2.24
N TRP A 160 3.92 3.21 3.16
CA TRP A 160 5.24 2.65 2.88
C TRP A 160 5.20 1.28 2.17
N ASN A 161 4.09 0.54 2.25
CA ASN A 161 4.05 -0.87 1.84
C ASN A 161 4.07 -1.11 0.32
N TYR A 162 3.63 -0.12 -0.48
CA TYR A 162 3.66 -0.15 -1.95
C TYR A 162 4.10 1.20 -2.54
N PRO A 163 5.37 1.60 -2.32
CA PRO A 163 5.84 2.91 -2.76
C PRO A 163 5.85 3.07 -4.28
N LEU A 164 6.06 1.99 -5.05
CA LEU A 164 6.08 2.06 -6.50
C LEU A 164 4.70 1.80 -7.10
N SER A 165 4.10 0.64 -6.86
CA SER A 165 2.85 0.25 -7.54
C SER A 165 1.60 1.00 -7.06
N VAL A 166 1.67 1.73 -5.96
CA VAL A 166 0.58 2.61 -5.49
C VAL A 166 0.96 4.07 -5.64
N LEU A 167 2.04 4.54 -4.99
CA LEU A 167 2.39 5.96 -5.01
C LEU A 167 2.95 6.38 -6.37
N PHE A 168 4.09 5.82 -6.79
CA PHE A 168 4.77 6.30 -7.99
C PHE A 168 3.99 6.00 -9.27
N HIS A 169 3.29 4.86 -9.33
CA HIS A 169 2.31 4.57 -10.36
C HIS A 169 1.26 5.69 -10.49
N SER A 170 0.68 6.12 -9.37
CA SER A 170 -0.32 7.19 -9.38
C SER A 170 0.29 8.52 -9.84
N VAL A 171 1.52 8.84 -9.42
CA VAL A 171 2.27 10.02 -9.85
C VAL A 171 2.40 10.07 -11.38
N LEU A 172 2.83 8.96 -12.00
CA LEU A 172 3.02 8.91 -13.45
C LEU A 172 1.68 9.01 -14.21
N VAL A 173 0.62 8.36 -13.74
CA VAL A 173 -0.71 8.46 -14.37
C VAL A 173 -1.30 9.87 -14.22
N GLN A 174 -1.12 10.52 -13.08
CA GLN A 174 -1.57 11.89 -12.85
C GLN A 174 -0.80 12.89 -13.72
N ALA A 175 0.51 12.72 -13.87
CA ALA A 175 1.33 13.52 -14.79
C ALA A 175 0.91 13.26 -16.25
N LEU A 176 0.67 12.01 -16.65
CA LEU A 176 0.15 11.65 -17.97
C LEU A 176 -1.18 12.36 -18.27
N ALA A 177 -2.07 12.43 -17.27
CA ALA A 177 -3.35 13.16 -17.38
C ALA A 177 -3.20 14.69 -17.42
N GLY A 178 -1.98 15.23 -17.27
CA GLY A 178 -1.68 16.66 -17.44
C GLY A 178 -1.56 17.47 -16.16
N ASN A 179 -1.46 16.82 -15.00
CA ASN A 179 -1.35 17.48 -13.69
C ASN A 179 0.11 17.63 -13.25
N ALA A 180 0.41 18.65 -12.45
CA ALA A 180 1.61 18.70 -11.64
C ALA A 180 1.40 17.92 -10.34
N VAL A 181 2.47 17.24 -9.86
CA VAL A 181 2.32 16.26 -8.78
C VAL A 181 3.31 16.54 -7.66
N VAL A 182 2.81 16.64 -6.44
CA VAL A 182 3.61 16.72 -5.22
C VAL A 182 3.47 15.42 -4.45
N SER A 183 4.57 14.69 -4.30
CA SER A 183 4.61 13.40 -3.60
C SER A 183 5.21 13.55 -2.22
N LYS A 184 4.53 13.05 -1.18
CA LYS A 184 5.09 12.93 0.15
C LYS A 184 5.61 11.51 0.37
N THR A 185 6.89 11.38 0.68
CA THR A 185 7.47 10.08 1.03
C THR A 185 6.82 9.49 2.27
N PRO A 186 6.63 8.17 2.32
CA PRO A 186 6.29 7.51 3.57
C PRO A 186 7.34 7.78 4.66
N THR A 187 6.92 7.78 5.92
CA THR A 187 7.84 8.04 7.04
C THR A 187 8.59 6.80 7.51
N SER A 188 8.20 5.62 7.05
CA SER A 188 8.72 4.33 7.53
C SER A 188 9.60 3.59 6.54
N GLY A 189 9.74 4.06 5.30
CA GLY A 189 10.61 3.41 4.31
C GLY A 189 10.19 3.69 2.88
N GLY A 190 10.97 3.21 1.91
CA GLY A 190 10.76 3.44 0.47
C GLY A 190 11.24 4.80 0.00
N LEU A 191 12.00 5.52 0.81
CA LEU A 191 12.47 6.86 0.50
C LEU A 191 13.50 6.87 -0.63
N LEU A 192 14.53 6.01 -0.56
CA LEU A 192 15.61 6.01 -1.55
C LEU A 192 15.11 5.51 -2.91
N ALA A 193 14.26 4.48 -2.91
CA ALA A 193 13.60 4.01 -4.13
C ALA A 193 12.76 5.13 -4.78
N LEU A 194 11.97 5.88 -4.00
CA LEU A 194 11.20 7.02 -4.50
C LEU A 194 12.09 8.18 -4.98
N THR A 195 13.21 8.46 -4.31
CA THR A 195 14.18 9.47 -4.73
C THR A 195 14.72 9.14 -6.12
N VAL A 196 15.15 7.89 -6.34
CA VAL A 196 15.61 7.42 -7.66
C VAL A 196 14.51 7.57 -8.71
N CYS A 197 13.30 7.15 -8.41
CA CYS A 197 12.15 7.24 -9.33
C CYS A 197 11.81 8.71 -9.70
N HIS A 198 11.79 9.62 -8.72
CA HIS A 198 11.49 11.03 -8.98
C HIS A 198 12.62 11.75 -9.75
N ALA A 199 13.89 11.35 -9.53
CA ALA A 199 15.01 11.87 -10.33
C ALA A 199 14.86 11.47 -11.81
N MET A 200 14.50 10.23 -12.08
CA MET A 200 14.21 9.77 -13.44
C MET A 200 13.02 10.52 -14.06
N ALA A 201 11.94 10.70 -13.31
CA ALA A 201 10.78 11.45 -13.78
C ALA A 201 11.13 12.91 -14.10
N LEU A 202 11.89 13.58 -13.24
CA LEU A 202 12.35 14.95 -13.47
C LEU A 202 13.23 15.06 -14.73
N ARG A 203 14.17 14.14 -14.94
CA ARG A 203 15.00 14.08 -16.15
C ARG A 203 14.19 13.92 -17.44
N CYS A 204 13.05 13.23 -17.37
CA CYS A 204 12.10 13.13 -18.47
C CYS A 204 11.22 14.38 -18.60
N GLY A 205 11.41 15.41 -17.79
CA GLY A 205 10.66 16.66 -17.82
C GLY A 205 9.23 16.51 -17.30
N LEU A 206 8.97 15.57 -16.37
CA LEU A 206 7.68 15.45 -15.70
C LEU A 206 7.59 16.45 -14.54
N PRO A 207 6.44 17.10 -14.30
CA PRO A 207 6.25 18.13 -13.28
C PRO A 207 6.02 17.50 -11.90
N VAL A 208 7.07 16.94 -11.33
CA VAL A 208 7.02 16.21 -10.05
C VAL A 208 7.82 16.92 -8.97
N SER A 209 7.35 16.85 -7.74
CA SER A 209 8.06 17.24 -6.53
C SER A 209 8.06 16.08 -5.53
N LEU A 210 9.14 15.96 -4.75
CA LEU A 210 9.27 14.93 -3.72
C LEU A 210 9.58 15.59 -2.39
N VAL A 211 8.68 15.45 -1.42
CA VAL A 211 8.82 16.03 -0.10
C VAL A 211 8.83 14.94 0.98
N SER A 212 9.71 15.05 1.96
CA SER A 212 9.78 14.18 3.11
C SER A 212 9.51 14.96 4.40
N GLY A 213 8.86 14.31 5.38
CA GLY A 213 8.53 14.96 6.62
C GLY A 213 7.39 14.28 7.39
N SER A 214 7.08 14.79 8.57
CA SER A 214 5.95 14.32 9.36
C SER A 214 4.62 14.71 8.71
N GLY A 215 3.71 13.73 8.56
CA GLY A 215 2.38 13.97 7.96
C GLY A 215 1.58 15.06 8.68
N GLY A 216 1.59 15.05 10.00
CA GLY A 216 0.91 16.06 10.81
C GLY A 216 1.49 17.46 10.61
N GLN A 217 2.83 17.62 10.60
CA GLN A 217 3.50 18.90 10.40
C GLN A 217 3.29 19.46 8.98
N LEU A 218 3.20 18.59 7.97
CA LEU A 218 3.03 19.01 6.58
C LEU A 218 1.57 19.09 6.12
N SER A 219 0.60 18.79 7.00
CA SER A 219 -0.82 18.73 6.66
C SER A 219 -1.36 20.04 6.08
N ASP A 220 -0.96 21.19 6.64
CA ASP A 220 -1.41 22.49 6.12
C ASP A 220 -0.85 22.82 4.73
N ALA A 221 0.30 22.23 4.36
CA ALA A 221 0.86 22.39 3.02
C ALA A 221 0.28 21.38 2.02
N LEU A 222 0.10 20.12 2.43
CA LEU A 222 -0.16 19.02 1.51
C LEU A 222 -1.63 18.57 1.47
N VAL A 223 -2.43 18.96 2.47
CA VAL A 223 -3.86 18.60 2.56
C VAL A 223 -4.74 19.85 2.45
N ARG A 224 -4.49 20.85 3.31
CA ARG A 224 -5.36 22.02 3.45
C ARG A 224 -5.03 23.18 2.50
N ASN A 225 -3.89 23.16 1.85
CA ASN A 225 -3.43 24.25 0.97
C ASN A 225 -4.34 24.42 -0.25
N GLU A 226 -4.81 25.63 -0.49
CA GLU A 226 -5.70 25.96 -1.62
C GLU A 226 -5.06 25.75 -3.00
N GLY A 227 -3.74 25.77 -3.10
CA GLY A 227 -3.01 25.44 -4.32
C GLY A 227 -3.00 23.95 -4.68
N ILE A 228 -3.73 23.10 -3.95
CA ILE A 228 -3.91 21.68 -4.26
C ILE A 228 -5.34 21.45 -4.69
N ASP A 229 -5.54 20.92 -5.89
CA ASP A 229 -6.84 20.68 -6.51
C ASP A 229 -7.35 19.26 -6.23
N CYS A 230 -6.46 18.30 -6.04
CA CYS A 230 -6.82 16.92 -5.73
C CYS A 230 -5.86 16.31 -4.73
N LEU A 231 -6.38 15.53 -3.78
CA LEU A 231 -5.59 14.77 -2.79
C LEU A 231 -5.76 13.27 -2.99
N ALA A 232 -4.66 12.56 -3.13
CA ALA A 232 -4.60 11.10 -3.04
C ALA A 232 -3.92 10.70 -1.73
N PHE A 233 -4.61 9.92 -0.90
CA PHE A 233 -4.10 9.45 0.39
C PHE A 233 -4.30 7.93 0.51
N VAL A 234 -3.26 7.24 0.94
CA VAL A 234 -3.32 5.83 1.33
C VAL A 234 -2.66 5.67 2.70
N GLY A 235 -3.39 5.21 3.69
CA GLY A 235 -2.86 5.08 5.05
C GLY A 235 -3.85 4.53 6.07
N GLY A 236 -3.46 4.52 7.35
CA GLY A 236 -4.30 4.04 8.44
C GLY A 236 -5.50 4.97 8.71
N LYS A 237 -6.56 4.41 9.30
CA LYS A 237 -7.83 5.11 9.61
C LYS A 237 -7.66 6.38 10.44
N THR A 238 -6.77 6.37 11.42
CA THR A 238 -6.57 7.53 12.31
C THR A 238 -6.14 8.74 11.50
N HIS A 239 -5.06 8.62 10.73
CA HIS A 239 -4.58 9.70 9.88
C HIS A 239 -5.55 10.03 8.73
N GLY A 240 -6.24 9.02 8.18
CA GLY A 240 -7.24 9.23 7.14
C GLY A 240 -8.43 10.06 7.63
N ARG A 241 -8.86 9.91 8.89
CA ARG A 241 -9.89 10.75 9.51
C ARG A 241 -9.45 12.21 9.66
N ASP A 242 -8.20 12.43 10.10
CA ASP A 242 -7.63 13.77 10.22
C ASP A 242 -7.55 14.47 8.85
N VAL A 243 -7.13 13.70 7.83
CA VAL A 243 -7.10 14.18 6.44
C VAL A 243 -8.52 14.51 5.95
N ALA A 244 -9.48 13.62 6.16
CA ALA A 244 -10.88 13.83 5.74
C ALA A 244 -11.51 15.04 6.45
N ALA A 245 -11.26 15.22 7.74
CA ALA A 245 -11.69 16.39 8.50
C ALA A 245 -11.09 17.69 7.95
N GLY A 246 -9.82 17.65 7.51
CA GLY A 246 -9.16 18.80 6.89
C GLY A 246 -9.68 19.17 5.51
N LEU A 247 -10.53 18.31 4.89
CA LEU A 247 -11.10 18.53 3.56
C LEU A 247 -12.60 18.89 3.59
N TYR A 248 -13.24 18.81 4.75
CA TYR A 248 -14.71 18.90 4.87
C TYR A 248 -15.31 20.19 4.29
N ASP A 249 -14.64 21.30 4.45
CA ASP A 249 -15.08 22.65 4.03
C ASP A 249 -14.35 23.16 2.78
N ARG A 250 -13.70 22.25 2.03
CA ARG A 250 -12.84 22.62 0.90
C ARG A 250 -13.34 22.02 -0.40
N ASP A 251 -13.42 22.86 -1.44
CA ASP A 251 -13.79 22.43 -2.78
C ASP A 251 -12.59 21.74 -3.46
N LYS A 252 -12.25 20.54 -2.98
CA LYS A 252 -11.15 19.71 -3.49
C LYS A 252 -11.63 18.32 -3.82
N ARG A 253 -11.06 17.75 -4.87
CA ARG A 253 -11.22 16.32 -5.11
C ARG A 253 -10.31 15.52 -4.19
N TYR A 254 -10.73 14.32 -3.83
CA TYR A 254 -9.92 13.45 -2.99
C TYR A 254 -10.22 11.97 -3.24
N MET A 255 -9.20 11.16 -3.01
CA MET A 255 -9.20 9.70 -3.03
C MET A 255 -8.50 9.24 -1.76
N LEU A 256 -9.26 8.86 -0.73
CA LEU A 256 -8.71 8.47 0.57
C LEU A 256 -8.95 6.98 0.79
N GLU A 257 -7.89 6.18 0.61
CA GLU A 257 -7.86 4.75 0.94
C GLU A 257 -7.38 4.57 2.37
N MET A 258 -8.18 3.87 3.17
CA MET A 258 -7.89 3.58 4.56
C MET A 258 -8.00 2.09 4.83
N GLU A 259 -7.52 1.65 5.98
CA GLU A 259 -7.58 0.26 6.42
C GLU A 259 -9.02 -0.27 6.55
N GLY A 260 -9.18 -1.60 6.46
CA GLY A 260 -10.42 -2.30 6.73
C GLY A 260 -10.15 -3.73 7.19
N VAL A 261 -11.08 -4.30 7.96
CA VAL A 261 -11.01 -5.73 8.34
C VAL A 261 -11.63 -6.54 7.22
N ASN A 262 -10.79 -7.00 6.28
CA ASN A 262 -11.25 -7.84 5.18
C ASN A 262 -11.53 -9.26 5.68
N ALA A 263 -12.71 -9.79 5.38
CA ALA A 263 -13.17 -11.06 5.88
C ALA A 263 -13.25 -12.13 4.78
N TYR A 264 -12.97 -13.37 5.17
CA TYR A 264 -13.10 -14.56 4.35
C TYR A 264 -14.10 -15.52 5.01
N GLY A 265 -15.26 -15.73 4.38
CA GLY A 265 -16.29 -16.67 4.84
C GLY A 265 -16.06 -18.07 4.28
N VAL A 266 -16.33 -19.10 5.07
CA VAL A 266 -16.30 -20.51 4.65
C VAL A 266 -17.63 -21.18 5.06
N TRP A 267 -18.46 -21.52 4.06
CA TRP A 267 -19.79 -22.05 4.27
C TRP A 267 -20.14 -23.15 3.29
N LYS A 268 -20.47 -24.37 3.74
CA LYS A 268 -20.78 -25.53 2.88
C LYS A 268 -19.76 -25.71 1.77
N PHE A 269 -18.49 -25.88 2.15
CA PHE A 269 -17.36 -25.89 1.21
C PHE A 269 -16.53 -27.16 1.34
N SER A 270 -16.04 -27.69 0.20
CA SER A 270 -15.32 -28.95 0.14
C SER A 270 -13.95 -28.91 -0.58
N ASP A 271 -13.64 -27.88 -1.39
CA ASP A 271 -12.34 -27.77 -2.08
C ASP A 271 -11.26 -27.17 -1.15
N TRP A 272 -10.82 -27.99 -0.19
CA TRP A 272 -9.83 -27.58 0.82
C TRP A 272 -8.47 -27.25 0.23
N ASP A 273 -8.09 -27.85 -0.90
CA ASP A 273 -6.83 -27.56 -1.58
C ASP A 273 -6.84 -26.17 -2.21
N ALA A 274 -7.96 -25.76 -2.80
CA ALA A 274 -8.14 -24.40 -3.29
C ALA A 274 -8.08 -23.39 -2.12
N LEU A 275 -8.73 -23.69 -0.99
CA LEU A 275 -8.68 -22.84 0.19
C LEU A 275 -7.26 -22.74 0.76
N ALA A 276 -6.52 -23.85 0.84
CA ALA A 276 -5.13 -23.87 1.30
C ALA A 276 -4.24 -22.94 0.46
N ARG A 277 -4.35 -23.04 -0.88
CA ARG A 277 -3.62 -22.14 -1.80
C ARG A 277 -3.97 -20.67 -1.57
N GLN A 278 -5.25 -20.35 -1.37
CA GLN A 278 -5.70 -18.98 -1.10
C GLN A 278 -5.19 -18.47 0.24
N ILE A 279 -5.28 -19.27 1.31
CA ILE A 279 -4.72 -18.90 2.63
C ILE A 279 -3.23 -18.62 2.51
N LYS A 280 -2.45 -19.50 1.84
CA LYS A 280 -1.01 -19.30 1.64
C LYS A 280 -0.71 -17.99 0.90
N THR A 281 -1.38 -17.72 -0.21
CA THR A 281 -1.27 -16.47 -0.96
C THR A 281 -1.64 -15.26 -0.10
N GLY A 282 -2.61 -15.43 0.82
CA GLY A 282 -3.03 -14.41 1.77
C GLY A 282 -1.90 -13.90 2.67
N TYR A 283 -0.88 -14.71 2.93
CA TYR A 283 0.29 -14.35 3.75
C TYR A 283 1.38 -13.59 3.01
N GLU A 284 1.25 -13.38 1.69
CA GLU A 284 2.20 -12.57 0.94
C GLU A 284 2.50 -11.25 1.68
N TYR A 285 3.80 -10.92 1.78
CA TYR A 285 4.31 -9.74 2.48
C TYR A 285 3.91 -9.68 3.97
N GLY A 286 3.71 -10.83 4.63
CA GLY A 286 3.33 -10.90 6.04
C GLY A 286 2.02 -10.17 6.36
N LYS A 287 1.07 -10.17 5.43
CA LYS A 287 -0.23 -9.45 5.51
C LYS A 287 -0.12 -7.93 5.68
N GLN A 288 1.00 -7.32 5.36
CA GLN A 288 1.19 -5.87 5.35
C GLN A 288 0.56 -5.22 4.11
N ARG A 289 -0.68 -5.56 3.81
CA ARG A 289 -1.45 -5.13 2.63
C ARG A 289 -2.86 -4.75 3.01
N CYS A 290 -3.35 -3.62 2.49
CA CYS A 290 -4.74 -3.16 2.71
C CYS A 290 -5.82 -4.17 2.26
N THR A 291 -5.47 -5.09 1.35
CA THR A 291 -6.35 -6.17 0.87
C THR A 291 -6.06 -7.53 1.52
N ALA A 292 -5.31 -7.59 2.63
CA ALA A 292 -5.08 -8.84 3.35
C ALA A 292 -6.36 -9.29 4.07
N TYR A 293 -6.64 -10.58 4.00
CA TYR A 293 -7.73 -11.20 4.75
C TYR A 293 -7.22 -11.58 6.13
N VAL A 294 -7.76 -10.96 7.15
CA VAL A 294 -7.32 -11.11 8.55
C VAL A 294 -8.42 -11.70 9.45
N ARG A 295 -9.62 -11.91 8.90
CA ARG A 295 -10.74 -12.53 9.58
C ARG A 295 -11.30 -13.68 8.77
N PHE A 296 -11.33 -14.88 9.36
CA PHE A 296 -12.00 -16.06 8.81
C PHE A 296 -13.30 -16.29 9.60
N VAL A 297 -14.42 -16.32 8.89
CA VAL A 297 -15.73 -16.65 9.46
C VAL A 297 -16.15 -18.01 8.94
N VAL A 298 -16.21 -19.00 9.81
CA VAL A 298 -16.28 -20.41 9.42
C VAL A 298 -17.53 -21.06 9.97
N GLN A 299 -18.28 -21.78 9.13
CA GLN A 299 -19.36 -22.65 9.57
C GLN A 299 -18.83 -23.65 10.60
N ARG A 300 -19.43 -23.70 11.79
CA ARG A 300 -18.94 -24.51 12.93
C ARG A 300 -18.71 -25.98 12.57
N THR A 301 -19.58 -26.57 11.77
CA THR A 301 -19.46 -27.98 11.35
C THR A 301 -18.25 -28.23 10.45
N LEU A 302 -17.72 -27.20 9.78
CA LEU A 302 -16.55 -27.29 8.92
C LEU A 302 -15.24 -27.00 9.69
N PHE A 303 -15.33 -26.50 10.93
CA PHE A 303 -14.17 -26.02 11.67
C PHE A 303 -13.05 -27.05 11.84
N PRO A 304 -13.30 -28.33 12.16
CA PRO A 304 -12.22 -29.31 12.29
C PRO A 304 -11.37 -29.42 11.00
N ARG A 305 -12.03 -29.51 9.86
CA ARG A 305 -11.34 -29.60 8.56
C ARG A 305 -10.68 -28.29 8.15
N PHE A 306 -11.35 -27.17 8.38
CA PHE A 306 -10.76 -25.84 8.20
C PHE A 306 -9.49 -25.68 9.03
N LEU A 307 -9.52 -26.05 10.31
CA LEU A 307 -8.36 -25.92 11.20
C LEU A 307 -7.20 -26.79 10.75
N GLU A 308 -7.46 -28.02 10.34
CA GLU A 308 -6.42 -28.92 9.78
C GLU A 308 -5.76 -28.27 8.56
N THR A 309 -6.55 -27.79 7.59
CA THR A 309 -6.10 -27.11 6.38
C THR A 309 -5.31 -25.85 6.71
N TYR A 310 -5.85 -25.01 7.58
CA TYR A 310 -5.24 -23.76 8.01
C TYR A 310 -3.87 -24.01 8.69
N LEU A 311 -3.82 -24.93 9.65
CA LEU A 311 -2.59 -25.27 10.37
C LEU A 311 -1.52 -25.87 9.45
N SER A 312 -1.91 -26.69 8.47
CA SER A 312 -0.99 -27.19 7.44
C SER A 312 -0.34 -26.05 6.67
N VAL A 313 -1.11 -25.04 6.29
CA VAL A 313 -0.60 -23.86 5.57
C VAL A 313 0.33 -23.04 6.45
N VAL A 314 -0.11 -22.62 7.64
CA VAL A 314 0.68 -21.68 8.46
C VAL A 314 2.00 -22.30 8.96
N ARG A 315 2.04 -23.62 9.15
CA ARG A 315 3.27 -24.37 9.46
C ARG A 315 4.24 -24.50 8.28
N SER A 316 3.73 -24.39 7.05
CA SER A 316 4.53 -24.46 5.83
C SER A 316 5.14 -23.13 5.42
N LEU A 317 4.79 -22.02 6.10
CA LEU A 317 5.27 -20.69 5.74
C LEU A 317 6.76 -20.54 6.03
N ARG A 318 7.47 -19.97 5.07
CA ARG A 318 8.91 -19.73 5.14
C ARG A 318 9.15 -18.25 5.38
N ILE A 319 9.72 -17.95 6.56
CA ILE A 319 10.02 -16.59 7.02
C ILE A 319 11.52 -16.52 7.26
N GLY A 320 12.19 -15.49 6.77
CA GLY A 320 13.64 -15.38 6.96
C GLY A 320 14.22 -14.11 6.34
N HIS A 321 15.55 -14.03 6.36
CA HIS A 321 16.27 -12.91 5.77
C HIS A 321 16.13 -12.93 4.24
N PRO A 322 15.56 -11.88 3.61
CA PRO A 322 15.15 -11.92 2.20
C PRO A 322 16.31 -11.95 1.19
N LEU A 323 17.54 -11.74 1.64
CA LEU A 323 18.76 -11.73 0.81
C LEU A 323 19.80 -12.77 1.24
N MET A 324 19.46 -13.70 2.13
CA MET A 324 20.41 -14.72 2.57
C MET A 324 20.42 -15.88 1.58
N VAL A 325 21.61 -16.24 1.08
CA VAL A 325 21.86 -17.36 0.16
C VAL A 325 23.00 -18.24 0.68
N ASP A 326 23.08 -19.49 0.21
CA ASP A 326 24.12 -20.44 0.65
C ASP A 326 25.44 -20.26 -0.11
N GLY A 327 25.37 -19.84 -1.38
CA GLY A 327 26.54 -19.68 -2.25
C GLY A 327 26.45 -18.53 -3.22
N PRO A 328 27.62 -18.09 -3.77
CA PRO A 328 27.66 -17.02 -4.75
C PRO A 328 26.98 -17.47 -6.05
N GLY A 329 26.01 -16.70 -6.50
CA GLY A 329 25.23 -17.00 -7.72
C GLY A 329 23.95 -17.81 -7.47
N ASP A 330 23.63 -18.14 -6.24
CA ASP A 330 22.34 -18.74 -5.91
C ASP A 330 21.20 -17.75 -6.18
N ALA A 331 20.01 -18.29 -6.49
CA ALA A 331 18.80 -17.51 -6.60
C ALA A 331 18.39 -16.94 -5.22
N PRO A 332 17.65 -15.82 -5.18
CA PRO A 332 17.09 -15.30 -3.94
C PRO A 332 16.30 -16.38 -3.17
N PRO A 333 16.28 -16.33 -1.83
CA PRO A 333 15.60 -17.34 -1.04
C PRO A 333 14.10 -17.36 -1.33
N ASP A 334 13.53 -18.55 -1.47
CA ASP A 334 12.10 -18.73 -1.68
C ASP A 334 11.35 -18.60 -0.34
N LEU A 335 11.01 -17.38 0.02
CA LEU A 335 10.29 -17.02 1.25
C LEU A 335 8.86 -16.58 0.94
N ASP A 336 7.94 -16.90 1.84
CA ASP A 336 6.57 -16.40 1.78
C ASP A 336 6.52 -14.92 2.21
N PHE A 337 7.30 -14.53 3.23
CA PHE A 337 7.50 -13.13 3.60
C PHE A 337 8.77 -12.91 4.45
N GLY A 338 9.18 -11.65 4.57
CA GLY A 338 10.28 -11.15 5.38
C GLY A 338 9.80 -10.52 6.69
N PRO A 339 10.49 -9.45 7.19
CA PRO A 339 10.11 -8.76 8.42
C PRO A 339 8.82 -7.95 8.29
N GLN A 340 8.28 -7.53 9.43
CA GLN A 340 7.39 -6.39 9.52
C GLN A 340 8.18 -5.09 9.29
N ILE A 341 7.48 -3.97 9.10
CA ILE A 341 8.15 -2.69 8.80
C ILE A 341 9.12 -2.22 9.91
N SER A 342 8.94 -2.67 11.13
CA SER A 342 9.80 -2.30 12.27
C SER A 342 9.56 -3.17 13.50
N ALA A 343 10.50 -3.17 14.43
CA ALA A 343 10.34 -3.77 15.76
C ALA A 343 9.14 -3.17 16.53
N VAL A 344 8.91 -1.86 16.41
CA VAL A 344 7.74 -1.20 17.02
C VAL A 344 6.43 -1.79 16.52
N LYS A 345 6.35 -2.16 15.24
CA LYS A 345 5.16 -2.85 14.70
C LYS A 345 5.00 -4.26 15.30
N VAL A 346 6.08 -4.96 15.53
CA VAL A 346 6.05 -6.28 16.20
C VAL A 346 5.57 -6.14 17.65
N GLU A 347 6.02 -5.12 18.36
CA GLU A 347 5.52 -4.81 19.72
C GLU A 347 4.02 -4.50 19.72
N GLU A 348 3.55 -3.71 18.77
CA GLU A 348 2.12 -3.43 18.59
C GLU A 348 1.30 -4.70 18.36
N LEU A 349 1.76 -5.59 17.46
CA LEU A 349 1.10 -6.86 17.17
C LEU A 349 1.06 -7.77 18.41
N ASN A 350 2.17 -7.87 19.15
CA ASN A 350 2.22 -8.60 20.41
C ASN A 350 1.25 -8.03 21.45
N GLY A 351 1.15 -6.71 21.54
CA GLY A 351 0.19 -6.03 22.42
C GLY A 351 -1.28 -6.37 22.06
N MET A 352 -1.63 -6.32 20.77
CA MET A 352 -2.96 -6.68 20.29
C MET A 352 -3.30 -8.16 20.56
N VAL A 353 -2.34 -9.06 20.34
CA VAL A 353 -2.51 -10.50 20.65
C VAL A 353 -2.65 -10.72 22.14
N GLY A 354 -1.80 -10.08 22.97
CA GLY A 354 -1.85 -10.17 24.42
C GLY A 354 -3.18 -9.65 24.99
N GLU A 355 -3.70 -8.53 24.49
CA GLU A 355 -5.01 -7.99 24.84
C GLU A 355 -6.14 -9.00 24.55
N ALA A 356 -6.14 -9.57 23.34
CA ALA A 356 -7.18 -10.51 22.94
C ALA A 356 -7.14 -11.81 23.76
N VAL A 357 -5.96 -12.37 24.01
CA VAL A 357 -5.80 -13.59 24.84
C VAL A 357 -6.17 -13.32 26.28
N GLY A 358 -5.75 -12.18 26.85
CA GLY A 358 -6.13 -11.76 28.21
C GLY A 358 -7.63 -11.55 28.37
N ALA A 359 -8.32 -11.21 27.29
CA ALA A 359 -9.79 -11.07 27.27
C ALA A 359 -10.54 -12.37 26.97
N GLY A 360 -9.85 -13.50 26.75
CA GLY A 360 -10.45 -14.83 26.57
C GLY A 360 -10.42 -15.40 25.18
N ALA A 361 -9.73 -14.76 24.20
CA ALA A 361 -9.48 -15.37 22.90
C ALA A 361 -8.58 -16.61 23.06
N VAL A 362 -8.87 -17.67 22.28
CA VAL A 362 -8.13 -18.93 22.35
C VAL A 362 -7.05 -18.95 21.27
N PRO A 363 -5.75 -19.04 21.62
CA PRO A 363 -4.70 -19.23 20.64
C PRO A 363 -4.82 -20.60 19.97
N LEU A 364 -5.04 -20.62 18.66
CA LEU A 364 -5.03 -21.85 17.86
C LEU A 364 -3.64 -22.16 17.30
N PHE A 365 -2.87 -21.12 17.04
CA PHE A 365 -1.52 -21.24 16.51
C PHE A 365 -0.69 -20.02 16.93
N ARG A 366 0.56 -20.28 17.29
CA ARG A 366 1.61 -19.27 17.41
C ARG A 366 2.86 -19.87 16.78
N GLY A 367 3.30 -19.28 15.68
CA GLY A 367 4.48 -19.70 14.95
C GLY A 367 5.77 -19.33 15.68
N GLU A 368 6.85 -19.89 15.21
CA GLU A 368 8.22 -19.59 15.64
C GLU A 368 9.07 -19.25 14.42
N LEU A 369 10.13 -18.48 14.62
CA LEU A 369 11.11 -18.19 13.59
C LEU A 369 12.12 -19.33 13.54
N ASP A 370 12.44 -19.82 12.34
CA ASP A 370 13.48 -20.83 12.12
C ASP A 370 14.86 -20.16 12.12
N PRO A 371 15.73 -20.39 13.13
CA PRO A 371 17.03 -19.73 13.20
C PRO A 371 17.93 -19.98 11.98
N ALA A 372 17.75 -21.11 11.28
CA ALA A 372 18.53 -21.46 10.10
C ALA A 372 18.27 -20.52 8.90
N ARG A 373 17.24 -19.69 8.96
CA ARG A 373 16.87 -18.71 7.92
C ARG A 373 17.37 -17.29 8.18
N PHE A 374 18.29 -17.15 9.14
CA PHE A 374 18.88 -15.89 9.55
C PHE A 374 20.38 -15.98 9.65
N PHE A 375 21.07 -14.86 9.49
CA PHE A 375 22.50 -14.82 9.79
C PHE A 375 22.73 -14.98 11.30
N PRO A 376 23.88 -15.55 11.71
CA PRO A 376 24.28 -15.52 13.12
C PRO A 376 24.24 -14.07 13.65
N ASP A 377 23.73 -13.90 14.87
CA ASP A 377 23.64 -12.59 15.56
C ASP A 377 22.82 -11.50 14.84
N GLN A 378 22.02 -11.87 13.85
CA GLN A 378 21.11 -10.92 13.17
C GLN A 378 20.05 -10.42 14.15
N ASP A 379 19.79 -9.10 14.12
CA ASP A 379 18.61 -8.53 14.76
C ASP A 379 17.34 -9.00 14.05
N THR A 380 16.54 -9.80 14.72
CA THR A 380 15.26 -10.33 14.23
C THR A 380 14.06 -9.66 14.88
N SER A 381 14.24 -8.56 15.60
CA SER A 381 13.19 -7.87 16.37
C SER A 381 12.02 -7.40 15.51
N ALA A 382 12.25 -7.16 14.22
CA ALA A 382 11.20 -6.79 13.27
C ALA A 382 10.50 -8.01 12.62
N PHE A 383 10.90 -9.25 12.93
CA PHE A 383 10.24 -10.44 12.41
C PHE A 383 9.13 -10.91 13.34
N PHE A 384 8.01 -11.32 12.75
CA PHE A 384 6.83 -11.77 13.49
C PHE A 384 6.27 -13.03 12.82
N ALA A 385 6.26 -14.13 13.56
CA ALA A 385 5.68 -15.38 13.09
C ALA A 385 4.14 -15.34 13.17
N PRO A 386 3.41 -16.08 12.31
CA PRO A 386 1.96 -16.05 12.25
C PRO A 386 1.30 -16.42 13.58
N VAL A 387 0.21 -15.72 13.89
CA VAL A 387 -0.66 -16.02 15.05
C VAL A 387 -2.10 -16.17 14.57
N ALA A 388 -2.80 -17.18 15.09
CA ALA A 388 -4.23 -17.38 14.86
C ALA A 388 -5.00 -17.46 16.18
N LEU A 389 -6.06 -16.69 16.31
CA LEU A 389 -6.89 -16.59 17.51
C LEU A 389 -8.34 -16.95 17.19
N LEU A 390 -8.94 -17.82 18.02
CA LEU A 390 -10.36 -18.15 17.97
C LEU A 390 -11.14 -17.30 18.98
N GLY A 391 -12.27 -16.77 18.52
CA GLY A 391 -13.25 -16.14 19.41
C GLY A 391 -12.74 -14.86 20.08
N VAL A 392 -12.03 -14.00 19.32
CA VAL A 392 -11.62 -12.69 19.84
C VAL A 392 -12.85 -11.89 20.31
N PRO A 393 -12.89 -11.41 21.55
CA PRO A 393 -14.01 -10.63 22.06
C PRO A 393 -14.22 -9.31 21.29
N ARG A 394 -15.49 -8.90 21.18
CA ARG A 394 -15.87 -7.65 20.48
C ARG A 394 -15.31 -6.38 21.12
N SER A 395 -14.90 -6.44 22.38
CA SER A 395 -14.26 -5.33 23.09
C SER A 395 -12.79 -5.11 22.70
N CYS A 396 -12.13 -6.09 22.06
CA CYS A 396 -10.71 -6.03 21.71
C CYS A 396 -10.46 -5.28 20.42
N ARG A 397 -9.30 -4.61 20.32
CA ARG A 397 -8.88 -3.91 19.10
C ARG A 397 -8.85 -4.84 17.88
N LEU A 398 -8.34 -6.04 17.99
CA LEU A 398 -8.28 -7.03 16.90
C LEU A 398 -9.65 -7.39 16.30
N TYR A 399 -10.74 -7.10 17.01
CA TYR A 399 -12.08 -7.34 16.48
C TYR A 399 -12.50 -6.27 15.46
N HIS A 400 -12.01 -5.02 15.59
CA HIS A 400 -12.45 -3.87 14.81
C HIS A 400 -11.36 -3.21 13.96
N HIS A 401 -10.08 -3.51 14.23
CA HIS A 401 -8.93 -2.90 13.57
C HIS A 401 -8.13 -3.94 12.79
N GLU A 402 -7.65 -3.55 11.64
CA GLU A 402 -6.69 -4.33 10.86
C GLU A 402 -5.36 -4.41 11.62
N PRO A 403 -4.82 -5.62 11.90
CA PRO A 403 -3.52 -5.76 12.55
C PRO A 403 -2.38 -5.29 11.64
N PHE A 404 -2.56 -5.31 10.32
CA PHE A 404 -1.54 -5.01 9.32
C PHE A 404 -0.24 -5.81 9.57
N GLY A 405 -0.41 -7.11 9.78
CA GLY A 405 0.59 -8.10 10.15
C GLY A 405 -0.02 -9.50 10.16
N PRO A 406 0.78 -10.58 10.33
CA PRO A 406 0.32 -11.97 10.19
C PRO A 406 -0.44 -12.48 11.43
N VAL A 407 -1.50 -11.77 11.80
CA VAL A 407 -2.41 -12.13 12.89
C VAL A 407 -3.81 -12.36 12.30
N ASP A 408 -4.32 -13.58 12.45
CA ASP A 408 -5.64 -13.97 11.99
C ASP A 408 -6.61 -14.18 13.13
N THR A 409 -7.86 -13.76 12.93
CA THR A 409 -8.97 -14.03 13.83
C THR A 409 -9.94 -15.00 13.18
N ILE A 410 -10.41 -15.98 13.94
CA ILE A 410 -11.34 -17.02 13.48
C ILE A 410 -12.61 -16.92 14.30
N VAL A 411 -13.76 -16.88 13.62
CA VAL A 411 -15.09 -16.80 14.21
C VAL A 411 -15.91 -17.98 13.71
N LEU A 412 -16.59 -18.70 14.64
CA LEU A 412 -17.46 -19.82 14.30
C LEU A 412 -18.92 -19.38 14.31
N VAL A 413 -19.65 -19.77 13.27
CA VAL A 413 -21.06 -19.44 13.08
C VAL A 413 -21.88 -20.67 12.74
N ASP A 414 -23.16 -20.65 13.09
CA ASP A 414 -24.09 -21.77 12.88
C ASP A 414 -25.12 -21.47 11.79
N ARG A 415 -25.30 -20.19 11.43
CA ARG A 415 -26.26 -19.72 10.42
C ARG A 415 -25.60 -18.78 9.43
N VAL A 416 -26.16 -18.71 8.22
CA VAL A 416 -25.62 -17.87 7.14
C VAL A 416 -25.75 -16.37 7.46
N GLU A 417 -26.82 -15.99 8.18
CA GLU A 417 -27.02 -14.61 8.62
C GLU A 417 -25.93 -14.17 9.61
N GLU A 418 -25.47 -15.09 10.46
CA GLU A 418 -24.34 -14.86 11.37
C GLU A 418 -23.02 -14.74 10.60
N LEU A 419 -22.83 -15.55 9.54
CA LEU A 419 -21.68 -15.42 8.64
C LEU A 419 -21.60 -14.01 8.05
N VAL A 420 -22.70 -13.54 7.46
CA VAL A 420 -22.79 -12.20 6.86
C VAL A 420 -22.55 -11.12 7.92
N ALA A 421 -23.19 -11.25 9.10
CA ALA A 421 -23.04 -10.29 10.19
C ALA A 421 -21.59 -10.17 10.68
N GLU A 422 -20.91 -11.32 10.88
CA GLU A 422 -19.51 -11.35 11.33
C GLU A 422 -18.51 -10.93 10.24
N MET A 423 -18.82 -11.15 8.97
CA MET A 423 -18.03 -10.62 7.87
C MET A 423 -18.18 -9.10 7.68
N ASN A 424 -19.33 -8.55 8.07
CA ASN A 424 -19.66 -7.12 7.98
C ASN A 424 -19.34 -6.31 9.24
N VAL A 425 -18.67 -6.89 10.22
CA VAL A 425 -18.44 -6.25 11.52
C VAL A 425 -17.62 -4.96 11.43
N SER A 426 -16.72 -4.87 10.45
CA SER A 426 -16.01 -3.65 10.17
C SER A 426 -16.91 -2.66 9.45
N ASN A 427 -16.89 -1.39 9.88
CA ASN A 427 -17.61 -0.32 9.18
C ASN A 427 -16.88 0.06 7.87
N GLY A 428 -16.64 -0.92 7.03
CA GLY A 428 -16.02 -0.79 5.72
C GLY A 428 -14.95 -1.84 5.49
N ALA A 429 -14.86 -2.28 4.24
CA ALA A 429 -13.81 -3.14 3.75
C ALA A 429 -13.50 -2.81 2.30
N LEU A 430 -12.28 -3.12 1.89
CA LEU A 430 -11.85 -3.03 0.50
C LEU A 430 -12.25 -4.30 -0.26
N VAL A 431 -12.03 -5.45 0.36
CA VAL A 431 -12.32 -6.75 -0.23
C VAL A 431 -12.99 -7.69 0.78
N ALA A 432 -13.78 -8.63 0.27
CA ALA A 432 -14.28 -9.80 1.01
C ALA A 432 -14.35 -11.00 0.08
N SER A 433 -14.38 -12.21 0.65
CA SER A 433 -14.58 -13.44 -0.14
C SER A 433 -15.38 -14.46 0.65
N VAL A 434 -16.11 -15.31 -0.06
CA VAL A 434 -16.79 -16.46 0.50
C VAL A 434 -16.44 -17.72 -0.29
N ALA A 435 -16.08 -18.79 0.42
CA ALA A 435 -15.89 -20.11 -0.15
C ALA A 435 -17.15 -20.96 0.11
N THR A 436 -17.76 -21.47 -0.94
CA THR A 436 -18.95 -22.31 -0.87
C THR A 436 -19.09 -23.17 -2.13
N ASP A 437 -19.62 -24.38 -1.98
CA ASP A 437 -19.96 -25.26 -3.10
C ASP A 437 -21.29 -24.85 -3.76
N ASP A 438 -22.14 -24.12 -3.04
CA ASP A 438 -23.39 -23.56 -3.54
C ASP A 438 -23.17 -22.17 -4.12
N LEU A 439 -22.94 -22.08 -5.43
CA LEU A 439 -22.67 -20.83 -6.11
C LEU A 439 -23.83 -19.83 -6.04
N ALA A 440 -25.09 -20.31 -6.04
CA ALA A 440 -26.25 -19.44 -5.92
C ALA A 440 -26.32 -18.77 -4.53
N LEU A 441 -26.08 -19.56 -3.48
CA LEU A 441 -25.93 -19.03 -2.11
C LEU A 441 -24.71 -18.09 -2.02
N GLY A 442 -23.60 -18.44 -2.66
CA GLY A 442 -22.41 -17.60 -2.73
C GLY A 442 -22.70 -16.21 -3.31
N GLN A 443 -23.48 -16.14 -4.38
CA GLN A 443 -23.93 -14.87 -4.97
C GLN A 443 -24.84 -14.08 -4.04
N THR A 444 -25.78 -14.75 -3.36
CA THR A 444 -26.66 -14.13 -2.38
C THR A 444 -25.84 -13.52 -1.25
N ILE A 445 -24.94 -14.29 -0.62
CA ILE A 445 -24.04 -13.80 0.43
C ILE A 445 -23.22 -12.61 -0.08
N SER A 446 -22.65 -12.73 -1.29
CA SER A 446 -21.84 -11.67 -1.91
C SER A 446 -22.59 -10.34 -2.01
N GLY A 447 -23.88 -10.37 -2.33
CA GLY A 447 -24.73 -9.17 -2.40
C GLY A 447 -25.00 -8.50 -1.05
N GLU A 448 -24.84 -9.22 0.07
CA GLU A 448 -25.05 -8.70 1.42
C GLU A 448 -23.75 -8.22 2.12
N LEU A 449 -22.57 -8.52 1.51
CA LEU A 449 -21.29 -8.16 2.10
C LEU A 449 -20.93 -6.69 1.87
N ARG A 450 -20.52 -6.02 2.94
CA ARG A 450 -20.06 -4.62 2.93
C ARG A 450 -18.59 -4.53 2.58
N ALA A 451 -18.27 -4.88 1.33
CA ALA A 451 -16.94 -4.73 0.77
C ALA A 451 -17.04 -4.22 -0.67
N PHE A 452 -16.02 -3.51 -1.14
CA PHE A 452 -16.04 -2.95 -2.49
C PHE A 452 -15.90 -4.04 -3.56
N LYS A 453 -14.97 -4.99 -3.35
CA LYS A 453 -14.84 -6.17 -4.22
C LYS A 453 -15.13 -7.44 -3.44
N VAL A 454 -16.10 -8.21 -3.88
CA VAL A 454 -16.42 -9.50 -3.29
C VAL A 454 -16.06 -10.64 -4.24
N GLY A 455 -15.48 -11.71 -3.71
CA GLY A 455 -15.15 -12.94 -4.44
C GLY A 455 -15.96 -14.14 -3.96
N VAL A 456 -16.42 -14.97 -4.88
CA VAL A 456 -16.92 -16.30 -4.57
C VAL A 456 -15.88 -17.32 -5.02
N ASN A 457 -15.40 -18.16 -4.10
CA ASN A 457 -14.35 -19.16 -4.30
C ASN A 457 -13.00 -18.59 -4.80
N ARG A 458 -12.78 -17.30 -4.66
CA ARG A 458 -11.53 -16.63 -5.02
C ARG A 458 -11.26 -15.43 -4.13
N MET A 459 -10.01 -15.20 -3.83
CA MET A 459 -9.60 -13.95 -3.17
C MET A 459 -9.72 -12.77 -4.14
N ARG A 460 -10.05 -11.61 -3.60
CA ARG A 460 -10.03 -10.34 -4.34
C ARG A 460 -8.88 -9.47 -3.86
N SER A 461 -8.40 -8.66 -4.76
CA SER A 461 -7.35 -7.66 -4.49
C SER A 461 -7.53 -6.46 -5.45
N ARG A 462 -6.59 -5.54 -5.46
CA ARG A 462 -6.56 -4.44 -6.43
C ARG A 462 -6.29 -4.90 -7.89
N GLY A 463 -5.79 -6.07 -8.09
CA GLY A 463 -5.10 -6.71 -9.21
C GLY A 463 -5.55 -6.49 -10.65
N ASP A 464 -6.81 -6.24 -10.98
CA ASP A 464 -7.21 -5.98 -12.37
C ASP A 464 -7.13 -4.47 -12.67
N ARG A 465 -6.34 -4.14 -13.71
CA ARG A 465 -6.04 -2.76 -14.11
C ARG A 465 -7.26 -2.00 -14.63
N ALA A 466 -8.17 -2.69 -15.33
CA ALA A 466 -9.37 -2.12 -15.90
C ALA A 466 -10.52 -1.98 -14.90
N GLU A 467 -10.49 -2.75 -13.80
CA GLU A 467 -11.54 -2.69 -12.78
C GLU A 467 -11.40 -1.45 -11.89
N ALA A 468 -12.54 -0.84 -11.58
CA ALA A 468 -12.61 0.12 -10.49
C ALA A 468 -12.05 -0.47 -9.18
N PHE A 469 -11.36 0.35 -8.40
CA PHE A 469 -10.94 0.03 -7.05
C PHE A 469 -11.34 1.16 -6.10
N GLY A 470 -11.85 0.76 -4.95
CA GLY A 470 -12.34 1.67 -3.94
C GLY A 470 -12.61 0.90 -2.65
N GLY A 471 -13.42 1.48 -1.80
CA GLY A 471 -13.86 0.91 -0.56
C GLY A 471 -15.21 1.48 -0.16
N ILE A 472 -15.81 0.93 0.87
CA ILE A 472 -17.06 1.41 1.44
C ILE A 472 -16.86 1.86 2.89
N GLY A 473 -17.82 2.63 3.40
CA GLY A 473 -17.82 3.07 4.79
C GLY A 473 -16.56 3.86 5.16
N GLN A 474 -15.87 3.43 6.21
CA GLN A 474 -14.67 4.09 6.73
C GLN A 474 -13.38 3.68 6.03
N SER A 475 -13.41 2.69 5.13
CA SER A 475 -12.23 2.26 4.38
C SER A 475 -11.93 3.12 3.17
N TRP A 476 -12.86 3.97 2.76
CA TRP A 476 -12.70 4.85 1.61
C TRP A 476 -13.51 6.12 1.75
N LYS A 477 -12.95 7.23 1.24
CA LYS A 477 -13.67 8.49 1.04
C LYS A 477 -13.26 9.10 -0.30
N GLY A 478 -14.25 9.70 -0.99
CA GLY A 478 -14.04 10.39 -2.25
C GLY A 478 -14.04 9.46 -3.47
N CYS A 479 -13.38 9.90 -4.54
CA CYS A 479 -13.39 9.23 -5.83
C CYS A 479 -12.77 7.83 -5.76
N PHE A 480 -13.35 6.88 -6.49
CA PHE A 480 -12.73 5.58 -6.72
C PHE A 480 -11.54 5.72 -7.69
N VAL A 481 -10.68 4.70 -7.71
CA VAL A 481 -9.50 4.61 -8.57
C VAL A 481 -9.54 3.30 -9.38
N GLY A 482 -8.48 3.03 -10.15
CA GLY A 482 -8.43 1.89 -11.06
C GLY A 482 -9.18 2.15 -12.36
N GLY A 483 -8.72 1.57 -13.45
CA GLY A 483 -9.26 1.83 -14.77
C GLY A 483 -9.36 3.34 -15.08
N GLU A 484 -10.41 3.72 -15.75
CA GLU A 484 -10.69 5.13 -16.08
C GLU A 484 -10.94 6.02 -14.86
N HIS A 485 -11.32 5.44 -13.71
CA HIS A 485 -11.68 6.23 -12.52
C HIS A 485 -10.50 7.03 -11.98
N LEU A 486 -9.26 6.52 -12.07
CA LEU A 486 -8.08 7.27 -11.67
C LEU A 486 -7.89 8.53 -12.52
N VAL A 487 -8.07 8.41 -13.84
CA VAL A 487 -7.99 9.57 -14.77
C VAL A 487 -9.14 10.54 -14.51
N ARG A 488 -10.36 10.05 -14.34
CA ARG A 488 -11.54 10.90 -14.04
C ARG A 488 -11.38 11.67 -12.73
N ALA A 489 -10.80 11.05 -11.71
CA ALA A 489 -10.57 11.70 -10.42
C ALA A 489 -9.64 12.93 -10.54
N VAL A 490 -8.68 12.89 -11.46
CA VAL A 490 -7.66 13.94 -11.64
C VAL A 490 -7.85 14.77 -12.91
N THR A 491 -9.02 14.67 -13.55
CA THR A 491 -9.40 15.49 -14.71
C THR A 491 -10.83 15.97 -14.61
N VAL A 492 -11.13 17.12 -15.18
CA VAL A 492 -12.48 17.67 -15.30
C VAL A 492 -13.07 17.25 -16.65
N GLY A 493 -14.16 16.53 -16.62
CA GLY A 493 -14.91 16.09 -17.79
C GLY A 493 -16.01 17.12 -18.20
N PRO A 494 -17.00 16.67 -18.98
CA PRO A 494 -18.11 17.53 -19.42
C PRO A 494 -18.93 18.05 -18.23
N PRO A 495 -19.63 19.18 -18.41
CA PRO A 495 -20.54 19.71 -17.39
C PRO A 495 -21.57 18.65 -16.95
N GLY A 496 -21.78 18.54 -15.64
CA GLY A 496 -22.70 17.56 -15.05
C GLY A 496 -22.14 16.15 -14.89
N GLU A 497 -20.86 15.92 -15.18
CA GLU A 497 -20.23 14.62 -14.89
C GLU A 497 -20.29 14.29 -13.39
N GLN A 498 -20.81 13.11 -13.07
CA GLN A 498 -20.77 12.56 -11.73
C GLN A 498 -19.59 11.59 -11.60
N LEU A 499 -18.75 11.83 -10.59
CA LEU A 499 -17.63 10.94 -10.29
C LEU A 499 -18.09 9.75 -9.45
N ALA A 500 -17.67 8.55 -9.83
CA ALA A 500 -17.88 7.38 -9.00
C ALA A 500 -16.99 7.46 -7.75
N GLY A 501 -17.59 7.24 -6.57
CA GLY A 501 -16.88 7.37 -5.31
C GLY A 501 -17.73 7.06 -4.09
N ASN A 502 -17.10 7.05 -2.93
CA ASN A 502 -17.77 7.01 -1.64
C ASN A 502 -17.76 8.42 -1.02
N PHE A 503 -18.74 9.23 -1.44
CA PHE A 503 -18.91 10.60 -0.96
C PHE A 503 -19.88 10.64 0.22
N PRO A 504 -19.77 11.65 1.10
CA PRO A 504 -20.77 11.89 2.13
C PRO A 504 -22.16 12.10 1.49
N ASP A 505 -23.15 11.40 1.99
CA ASP A 505 -24.55 11.66 1.65
C ASP A 505 -25.08 12.74 2.59
N PHE A 506 -25.08 13.97 2.14
CA PHE A 506 -25.58 15.11 2.92
C PHE A 506 -27.10 15.08 3.10
N THR A 507 -27.84 14.30 2.29
CA THR A 507 -29.30 14.16 2.43
C THR A 507 -29.66 13.22 3.57
N SER A 508 -28.72 12.35 4.00
CA SER A 508 -28.91 11.42 5.13
C SER A 508 -28.42 11.98 6.47
N LEU A 509 -27.87 13.18 6.51
CA LEU A 509 -27.48 13.84 7.75
C LEU A 509 -28.75 14.26 8.53
N PRO A 510 -28.80 14.03 9.86
CA PRO A 510 -29.91 14.55 10.64
C PRO A 510 -29.92 16.09 10.52
N GLU A 511 -31.13 16.66 10.37
CA GLU A 511 -31.28 18.12 10.41
C GLU A 511 -30.62 18.67 11.67
N ALA A 512 -29.85 19.74 11.52
CA ALA A 512 -29.28 20.43 12.67
C ALA A 512 -30.39 20.87 13.60
N ARG A 513 -30.45 20.31 14.80
CA ARG A 513 -31.40 20.68 15.85
C ARG A 513 -30.93 21.91 16.59
#